data_f1baf3eda5e634ac0c30fb66fba234d9
#
_entry.id   f1baf3eda5e634ac0c30fb66fba234d9
#
_cell.length_a   1.000
_cell.length_b   1.000
_cell.length_c   1.000
_cell.angle_alpha   90.00
_cell.angle_beta   90.00
_cell.angle_gamma   90.00
#
_symmetry.space_group_name_H-M   'P 1'
#
loop_
_entity.id
_entity.type
_entity.pdbx_description
1 polymer ?
#
loop_
_entity_poly.entity_id
_entity_poly.type
_entity_poly.pdbx_seq_one_letter_code
_entity_poly.pdbx_strand_id
1 'polypeptide(L)'
;MSDEPKYQRNAMFRMQFEKAQNCHVLLFPEGMVKLSESAAEILTQFDSPRSVLEVITQLEEKFPGVDLAQDVNEFVEVARDKKWLENC
;
A
#
# COMPACT_ATOMS: atom_id res chain seq x y z
N MET A 1 8.06 3.96 23.57
CA MET A 1 8.63 3.14 22.52
C MET A 1 7.52 2.40 21.78
N SER A 2 7.52 2.51 20.47
CA SER A 2 6.46 1.88 19.68
C SER A 2 6.83 0.45 19.34
N ASP A 3 5.92 -0.48 19.61
CA ASP A 3 6.09 -1.88 19.24
C ASP A 3 5.29 -2.24 18.01
N GLU A 4 4.82 -1.22 17.29
CA GLU A 4 4.03 -1.47 16.10
C GLU A 4 4.88 -2.07 14.99
N PRO A 5 4.39 -3.13 14.37
CA PRO A 5 5.12 -3.71 13.25
C PRO A 5 5.17 -2.74 12.07
N LYS A 6 6.28 -2.78 11.37
CA LYS A 6 6.43 -2.00 10.15
C LYS A 6 6.42 -2.92 8.96
N TYR A 7 5.92 -2.41 7.86
CA TYR A 7 5.84 -3.15 6.61
C TYR A 7 6.45 -2.35 5.49
N GLN A 8 6.84 -3.04 4.46
CA GLN A 8 7.41 -2.42 3.28
C GLN A 8 6.96 -3.21 2.06
N ARG A 9 6.78 -2.54 0.94
CA ARG A 9 6.41 -3.23 -0.29
C ARG A 9 7.49 -4.24 -0.64
N ASN A 10 7.06 -5.46 -0.94
CA ASN A 10 7.95 -6.52 -1.33
C ASN A 10 8.66 -6.15 -2.64
N ALA A 11 9.98 -6.23 -2.66
CA ALA A 11 10.77 -5.81 -3.82
C ALA A 11 10.47 -6.62 -5.09
N MET A 12 9.89 -7.80 -4.95
CA MET A 12 9.49 -8.60 -6.11
C MET A 12 8.27 -8.03 -6.83
N PHE A 13 7.55 -7.12 -6.18
CA PHE A 13 6.37 -6.50 -6.76
C PHE A 13 6.70 -5.04 -7.08
N ARG A 14 6.82 -4.74 -8.36
CA ARG A 14 7.14 -3.39 -8.82
C ARG A 14 5.86 -2.64 -9.12
N MET A 15 5.73 -1.45 -8.55
CA MET A 15 4.59 -0.61 -8.82
C MET A 15 4.95 0.44 -9.86
N GLN A 16 4.11 0.57 -10.89
CA GLN A 16 4.31 1.61 -11.88
C GLN A 16 2.97 2.07 -12.43
N PHE A 17 2.96 3.28 -12.98
CA PHE A 17 1.77 3.82 -13.60
C PHE A 17 1.73 3.39 -15.05
N GLU A 18 0.62 2.80 -15.47
CA GLU A 18 0.45 2.32 -16.83
C GLU A 18 -0.45 3.29 -17.61
N LYS A 19 0.15 4.04 -18.52
CA LYS A 19 -0.58 5.07 -19.26
C LYS A 19 -1.70 4.48 -20.09
N ALA A 20 -1.45 3.35 -20.73
CA ALA A 20 -2.46 2.72 -21.58
C ALA A 20 -3.70 2.32 -20.80
N GLN A 21 -3.54 1.99 -19.53
CA GLN A 21 -4.64 1.58 -18.66
C GLN A 21 -5.11 2.72 -17.76
N ASN A 22 -4.36 3.80 -17.71
CA ASN A 22 -4.63 4.96 -16.87
C ASN A 22 -4.79 4.56 -15.40
N CYS A 23 -3.93 3.67 -14.93
CA CYS A 23 -3.94 3.25 -13.53
C CYS A 23 -2.58 2.71 -13.14
N HIS A 24 -2.37 2.58 -11.83
CA HIS A 24 -1.18 1.93 -11.32
C HIS A 24 -1.34 0.42 -11.39
N VAL A 25 -0.23 -0.27 -11.57
CA VAL A 25 -0.21 -1.72 -11.60
C VAL A 25 0.94 -2.25 -10.76
N LEU A 26 0.79 -3.46 -10.26
CA LEU A 26 1.88 -4.20 -9.63
C LEU A 26 2.36 -5.25 -10.62
N LEU A 27 3.65 -5.23 -10.91
CA LEU A 27 4.28 -6.19 -11.80
C LEU A 27 5.07 -7.20 -10.99
N PHE A 28 4.92 -8.47 -11.31
CA PHE A 28 5.65 -9.55 -10.65
C PHE A 28 5.90 -10.66 -11.67
N PRO A 29 6.78 -11.64 -11.34
CA PRO A 29 7.17 -12.64 -12.34
C PRO A 29 6.02 -13.38 -13.01
N GLU A 30 4.94 -13.64 -12.28
CA GLU A 30 3.81 -14.39 -12.82
C GLU A 30 2.78 -13.52 -13.55
N GLY A 31 2.90 -12.21 -13.48
CA GLY A 31 1.91 -11.37 -14.15
C GLY A 31 1.80 -9.96 -13.62
N MET A 32 0.60 -9.42 -13.67
CA MET A 32 0.33 -8.03 -13.35
C MET A 32 -1.02 -7.91 -12.68
N VAL A 33 -1.12 -7.01 -11.70
CA VAL A 33 -2.38 -6.70 -11.02
C VAL A 33 -2.66 -5.21 -11.17
N LYS A 34 -3.87 -4.86 -11.56
CA LYS A 34 -4.30 -3.46 -11.60
C LYS A 34 -4.69 -3.02 -10.19
N LEU A 35 -4.29 -1.82 -9.84
CA LEU A 35 -4.60 -1.24 -8.53
C LEU A 35 -5.63 -0.14 -8.69
N SER A 36 -6.60 -0.10 -7.76
CA SER A 36 -7.50 1.05 -7.68
C SER A 36 -6.68 2.27 -7.22
N GLU A 37 -7.27 3.46 -7.36
CA GLU A 37 -6.60 4.67 -6.89
C GLU A 37 -6.28 4.59 -5.40
N SER A 38 -7.24 4.14 -4.61
CA SER A 38 -7.03 4.04 -3.16
C SER A 38 -5.97 3.00 -2.81
N ALA A 39 -5.98 1.85 -3.50
CA ALA A 39 -4.97 0.83 -3.28
C ALA A 39 -3.58 1.35 -3.60
N ALA A 40 -3.45 2.07 -4.73
CA ALA A 40 -2.16 2.63 -5.13
C ALA A 40 -1.68 3.68 -4.13
N GLU A 41 -2.59 4.52 -3.63
CA GLU A 41 -2.23 5.52 -2.62
C GLU A 41 -1.70 4.87 -1.36
N ILE A 42 -2.38 3.84 -0.89
CA ILE A 42 -1.95 3.16 0.34
C ILE A 42 -0.62 2.45 0.11
N LEU A 43 -0.49 1.72 -0.98
CA LEU A 43 0.71 0.94 -1.24
C LEU A 43 1.94 1.83 -1.42
N THR A 44 1.76 3.00 -2.03
CA THR A 44 2.85 3.96 -2.20
C THR A 44 3.46 4.37 -0.87
N GLN A 45 2.64 4.46 0.18
CA GLN A 45 3.14 4.83 1.50
C GLN A 45 4.13 3.81 2.05
N PHE A 46 4.09 2.59 1.56
CA PHE A 46 4.96 1.51 2.02
C PHE A 46 6.22 1.36 1.15
N ASP A 47 6.58 2.37 0.37
CA ASP A 47 7.85 2.35 -0.37
C ASP A 47 9.05 2.34 0.56
N SER A 48 8.86 2.84 1.78
CA SER A 48 9.84 2.71 2.85
C SER A 48 9.14 2.06 4.04
N PRO A 49 9.89 1.52 5.01
CA PRO A 49 9.26 0.87 6.16
C PRO A 49 8.36 1.83 6.93
N ARG A 50 7.12 1.43 7.14
CA ARG A 50 6.14 2.23 7.89
C ARG A 50 5.20 1.33 8.64
N SER A 51 4.66 1.84 9.76
CA SER A 51 3.59 1.14 10.46
C SER A 51 2.26 1.51 9.81
N VAL A 52 1.24 0.70 10.09
CA VAL A 52 -0.10 0.98 9.58
C VAL A 52 -0.60 2.32 10.11
N LEU A 53 -0.33 2.59 11.38
CA LEU A 53 -0.78 3.86 11.98
C LEU A 53 -0.14 5.06 11.30
N GLU A 54 1.15 4.95 10.97
CA GLU A 54 1.83 6.03 10.24
C GLU A 54 1.18 6.29 8.89
N VAL A 55 0.81 5.22 8.19
CA VAL A 55 0.17 5.35 6.89
C VAL A 55 -1.21 5.99 7.01
N ILE A 56 -1.99 5.55 8.01
CA ILE A 56 -3.31 6.14 8.25
C ILE A 56 -3.17 7.64 8.52
N THR A 57 -2.24 8.01 9.40
CA THR A 57 -2.03 9.41 9.76
C THR A 57 -1.66 10.24 8.53
N GLN A 58 -0.73 9.74 7.72
CA GLN A 58 -0.30 10.46 6.53
C GLN A 58 -1.43 10.67 5.53
N LEU A 59 -2.23 9.63 5.32
CA LEU A 59 -3.31 9.72 4.35
C LEU A 59 -4.44 10.59 4.85
N GLU A 60 -4.72 10.58 6.16
CA GLU A 60 -5.77 11.44 6.71
C GLU A 60 -5.35 12.91 6.70
N GLU A 61 -4.05 13.19 6.77
CA GLU A 61 -3.56 14.56 6.59
C GLU A 61 -3.72 15.00 5.14
N LYS A 62 -3.51 14.08 4.20
CA LYS A 62 -3.63 14.37 2.78
C LYS A 62 -5.10 14.53 2.37
N PHE A 63 -6.00 13.81 3.03
CA PHE A 63 -7.43 13.85 2.74
C PHE A 63 -8.20 14.18 4.02
N PRO A 64 -8.20 15.46 4.43
CA PRO A 64 -8.84 15.85 5.70
C PRO A 64 -10.33 15.55 5.70
N GLY A 65 -10.82 15.11 6.85
CA GLY A 65 -12.24 14.85 7.02
C GLY A 65 -12.69 13.46 6.59
N VAL A 66 -11.76 12.62 6.14
CA VAL A 66 -12.07 11.25 5.74
C VAL A 66 -11.46 10.29 6.76
N ASP A 67 -12.25 9.33 7.22
CA ASP A 67 -11.76 8.28 8.11
C ASP A 67 -11.27 7.12 7.25
N LEU A 68 -9.96 6.92 7.21
CA LEU A 68 -9.35 5.93 6.34
C LEU A 68 -8.82 4.71 7.09
N ALA A 69 -8.97 4.68 8.41
CA ALA A 69 -8.39 3.61 9.21
C ALA A 69 -8.86 2.22 8.76
N GLN A 70 -10.16 2.06 8.57
CA GLN A 70 -10.70 0.77 8.17
C GLN A 70 -10.21 0.37 6.78
N ASP A 71 -10.23 1.31 5.84
CA ASP A 71 -9.80 1.03 4.47
C ASP A 71 -8.34 0.62 4.43
N VAL A 72 -7.49 1.32 5.17
CA VAL A 72 -6.07 0.99 5.22
C VAL A 72 -5.84 -0.39 5.84
N ASN A 73 -6.53 -0.67 6.94
CA ASN A 73 -6.38 -1.96 7.60
C ASN A 73 -6.82 -3.11 6.70
N GLU A 74 -7.93 -2.95 6.00
CA GLU A 74 -8.41 -3.99 5.09
C GLU A 74 -7.44 -4.22 3.94
N PHE A 75 -6.93 -3.14 3.37
CA PHE A 75 -5.96 -3.26 2.28
C PHE A 75 -4.69 -3.95 2.76
N VAL A 76 -4.20 -3.59 3.94
CA VAL A 76 -2.97 -4.18 4.47
C VAL A 76 -3.13 -5.69 4.67
N GLU A 77 -4.30 -6.13 5.16
CA GLU A 77 -4.53 -7.56 5.31
C GLU A 77 -4.46 -8.29 3.98
N VAL A 78 -5.12 -7.74 2.96
CA VAL A 78 -5.09 -8.33 1.62
C VAL A 78 -3.67 -8.33 1.06
N ALA A 79 -2.97 -7.20 1.20
CA ALA A 79 -1.62 -7.07 0.66
C ALA A 79 -0.65 -8.04 1.32
N ARG A 80 -0.79 -8.24 2.63
CA ARG A 80 0.05 -9.21 3.33
C ARG A 80 -0.25 -10.64 2.88
N ASP A 81 -1.51 -10.94 2.71
CA ASP A 81 -1.92 -12.27 2.25
C ASP A 81 -1.36 -12.57 0.86
N LYS A 82 -1.33 -11.57 0.00
CA LYS A 82 -0.82 -11.71 -1.35
C LYS A 82 0.69 -11.48 -1.45
N LYS A 83 1.36 -11.24 -0.35
CA LYS A 83 2.80 -11.02 -0.29
C LYS A 83 3.26 -9.71 -0.93
N TRP A 84 2.35 -8.79 -1.14
CA TRP A 84 2.71 -7.46 -1.64
C TRP A 84 3.46 -6.65 -0.59
N LEU A 85 3.14 -6.88 0.68
CA LEU A 85 3.83 -6.25 1.81
C LEU A 85 4.50 -7.33 2.64
N GLU A 86 5.65 -6.97 3.18
CA GLU A 86 6.38 -7.86 4.07
C GLU A 86 6.80 -7.12 5.33
N ASN A 87 6.99 -7.86 6.41
CA ASN A 87 7.47 -7.28 7.65
C ASN A 87 8.92 -6.82 7.51
N CYS A 88 9.21 -5.73 8.20
CA CYS A 88 10.59 -5.22 8.24
C CYS A 88 11.27 -5.59 9.54
#